data_80a09c386f970570cb5f597e548504e1
#
_entry.id   80a09c386f970570cb5f597e548504e1
#
_cell.length_a   1.000
_cell.length_b   1.000
_cell.length_c   1.000
_cell.angle_alpha   90.00
_cell.angle_beta   90.00
_cell.angle_gamma   90.00
#
_symmetry.space_group_name_H-M   'P 1'
#
loop_
_entity.id
_entity.type
_entity.pdbx_description
1 polymer ?
#
loop_
_entity_poly.entity_id
_entity_poly.type
_entity_poly.pdbx_seq_one_letter_code
_entity_poly.pdbx_strand_id
1 'polypeptide(L)'
;NIEYITSPYHIEINLYEYGLYDKNIISDFLVNHISYKPINNIPFKFIVINHFDYMSRSTQICLKLLLDKCSDNVRFIFIAESLARIDSSIISRLSTMRVPSQNDEEVTKYINTVSASHFKLSQTHKKLILNNYEKDLFVLNNAIVCFHYNKKLDFSQINVINNYIDDIVKLIKEKNLKSIAGI
;
A
#
# COMPACT_ATOMS: atom_id res chain seq x y z
N ASN A 1 1.37 4.62 -21.19
CA ASN A 1 0.63 3.37 -20.93
C ASN A 1 0.30 3.32 -19.44
N ILE A 2 -0.95 3.03 -19.11
CA ILE A 2 -1.39 2.83 -17.73
C ILE A 2 -1.23 1.34 -17.44
N GLU A 3 -0.51 1.02 -16.36
CA GLU A 3 -0.47 -0.34 -15.83
C GLU A 3 -1.64 -0.52 -14.86
N TYR A 4 -2.49 -1.48 -15.15
CA TYR A 4 -3.64 -1.80 -14.32
C TYR A 4 -3.89 -3.30 -14.31
N ILE A 5 -4.44 -3.78 -13.21
CA ILE A 5 -4.88 -5.16 -13.07
C ILE A 5 -6.37 -5.19 -13.41
N THR A 6 -6.77 -6.13 -14.26
CA THR A 6 -8.18 -6.26 -14.63
C THR A 6 -8.66 -7.69 -14.47
N SER A 7 -9.91 -7.82 -14.06
CA SER A 7 -10.67 -9.05 -14.03
C SER A 7 -12.08 -8.81 -14.58
N PRO A 8 -12.89 -9.85 -14.80
CA PRO A 8 -14.30 -9.67 -15.17
C PRO A 8 -15.12 -8.83 -14.18
N TYR A 9 -14.64 -8.68 -12.95
CA TYR A 9 -15.37 -8.07 -11.83
C TYR A 9 -14.79 -6.73 -11.37
N HIS A 10 -13.49 -6.49 -11.56
CA HIS A 10 -12.83 -5.30 -11.06
C HIS A 10 -11.70 -4.82 -11.96
N ILE A 11 -11.36 -3.57 -11.78
CA ILE A 11 -10.14 -2.93 -12.28
C ILE A 11 -9.43 -2.34 -11.08
N GLU A 12 -8.12 -2.55 -11.01
CA GLU A 12 -7.26 -2.00 -9.96
C GLU A 12 -6.16 -1.15 -10.57
N ILE A 13 -5.98 0.06 -10.03
CA ILE A 13 -4.98 1.03 -10.47
C ILE A 13 -4.15 1.45 -9.26
N ASN A 14 -2.84 1.57 -9.45
CA ASN A 14 -1.93 2.10 -8.46
C ASN A 14 -1.50 3.52 -8.84
N LEU A 15 -1.88 4.52 -8.02
CA LEU A 15 -1.59 5.93 -8.33
C LEU A 15 -0.16 6.35 -8.01
N TYR A 16 0.56 5.60 -7.21
CA TYR A 16 1.93 5.91 -6.82
C TYR A 16 2.87 6.10 -8.03
N GLU A 17 2.58 5.42 -9.13
CA GLU A 17 3.43 5.38 -10.32
C GLU A 17 3.23 6.58 -11.27
N TYR A 18 2.13 7.34 -11.14
CA TYR A 18 1.75 8.33 -12.16
C TYR A 18 2.05 9.78 -11.79
N GLY A 19 2.28 10.11 -10.53
CA GLY A 19 2.71 11.44 -10.07
C GLY A 19 1.85 12.58 -10.61
N LEU A 20 2.48 13.56 -11.27
CA LEU A 20 1.82 14.78 -11.76
C LEU A 20 0.92 14.56 -13.01
N TYR A 21 1.03 13.44 -13.69
CA TYR A 21 0.27 13.14 -14.91
C TYR A 21 -1.06 12.43 -14.66
N ASP A 22 -1.45 12.29 -13.41
CA ASP A 22 -2.61 11.54 -12.96
C ASP A 22 -3.93 12.03 -13.58
N LYS A 23 -4.09 13.35 -13.83
CA LYS A 23 -5.35 13.94 -14.28
C LYS A 23 -5.82 13.40 -15.63
N ASN A 24 -4.99 13.49 -16.65
CA ASN A 24 -5.38 13.07 -18.01
C ASN A 24 -5.53 11.54 -18.08
N ILE A 25 -4.62 10.85 -17.41
CA ILE A 25 -4.57 9.39 -17.36
C ILE A 25 -5.83 8.86 -16.69
N ILE A 26 -6.17 9.38 -15.52
CA ILE A 26 -7.30 8.86 -14.73
C ILE A 26 -8.63 9.27 -15.35
N SER A 27 -8.78 10.53 -15.84
CA SER A 27 -10.03 10.96 -16.45
C SER A 27 -10.37 10.13 -17.68
N ASP A 28 -9.45 9.97 -18.61
CA ASP A 28 -9.67 9.23 -19.84
C ASP A 28 -9.84 7.71 -19.57
N PHE A 29 -9.04 7.16 -18.68
CA PHE A 29 -9.10 5.77 -18.28
C PHE A 29 -10.45 5.45 -17.62
N LEU A 30 -10.84 6.23 -16.60
CA LEU A 30 -12.09 5.99 -15.88
C LEU A 30 -13.31 6.17 -16.77
N VAL A 31 -13.35 7.23 -17.59
CA VAL A 31 -14.47 7.46 -18.52
C VAL A 31 -14.65 6.28 -19.46
N ASN A 32 -13.56 5.77 -20.02
CA ASN A 32 -13.60 4.62 -20.90
C ASN A 32 -14.11 3.35 -20.20
N HIS A 33 -13.63 3.07 -18.99
CA HIS A 33 -13.98 1.85 -18.27
C HIS A 33 -15.34 1.88 -17.55
N ILE A 34 -15.82 3.06 -17.17
CA ILE A 34 -17.13 3.25 -16.56
C ILE A 34 -18.26 3.00 -17.59
N SER A 35 -18.01 3.34 -18.85
CA SER A 35 -18.99 3.20 -19.93
C SER A 35 -19.31 1.73 -20.31
N TYR A 36 -18.43 0.79 -19.97
CA TYR A 36 -18.63 -0.62 -20.27
C TYR A 36 -19.50 -1.30 -19.20
N LYS A 37 -20.61 -1.89 -19.64
CA LYS A 37 -21.44 -2.72 -18.75
C LYS A 37 -20.72 -4.03 -18.38
N PRO A 38 -20.90 -4.52 -17.15
CA PRO A 38 -20.35 -5.82 -16.73
C PRO A 38 -20.88 -6.96 -17.61
N ILE A 39 -20.04 -7.94 -17.94
CA ILE A 39 -20.36 -9.00 -18.93
C ILE A 39 -21.24 -10.09 -18.34
N ASN A 40 -21.22 -10.39 -17.08
CA ASN A 40 -21.81 -11.63 -16.54
C ASN A 40 -22.93 -11.38 -15.51
N ASN A 41 -24.09 -10.88 -15.88
CA ASN A 41 -25.24 -10.70 -14.95
C ASN A 41 -24.89 -10.04 -13.60
N ILE A 42 -23.71 -9.43 -13.49
CA ILE A 42 -23.28 -8.71 -12.30
C ILE A 42 -23.80 -7.29 -12.42
N PRO A 43 -24.49 -6.78 -11.41
CA PRO A 43 -25.14 -5.48 -11.51
C PRO A 43 -24.15 -4.30 -11.56
N PHE A 44 -22.88 -4.48 -11.11
CA PHE A 44 -21.88 -3.42 -11.05
C PHE A 44 -20.45 -3.96 -11.16
N LYS A 45 -19.53 -3.10 -11.53
CA LYS A 45 -18.08 -3.34 -11.60
C LYS A 45 -17.38 -2.60 -10.47
N PHE A 46 -16.34 -3.21 -9.88
CA PHE A 46 -15.49 -2.52 -8.92
C PHE A 46 -14.35 -1.79 -9.61
N ILE A 47 -14.06 -0.57 -9.16
CA ILE A 47 -12.83 0.16 -9.49
C ILE A 47 -12.09 0.39 -8.19
N VAL A 48 -10.92 -0.22 -8.07
CA VAL A 48 -10.03 -0.10 -6.91
C VAL A 48 -8.92 0.88 -7.25
N ILE A 49 -8.74 1.88 -6.41
CA ILE A 49 -7.68 2.88 -6.58
C ILE A 49 -6.78 2.84 -5.35
N ASN A 50 -5.58 2.31 -5.54
CA ASN A 50 -4.55 2.25 -4.51
C ASN A 50 -3.81 3.58 -4.39
N HIS A 51 -3.35 3.90 -3.19
CA HIS A 51 -2.63 5.13 -2.86
C HIS A 51 -3.39 6.40 -3.28
N PHE A 52 -4.69 6.41 -2.97
CA PHE A 52 -5.59 7.50 -3.35
C PHE A 52 -5.17 8.88 -2.80
N ASP A 53 -4.49 8.91 -1.67
CA ASP A 53 -3.96 10.12 -1.05
C ASP A 53 -2.79 10.76 -1.83
N TYR A 54 -2.23 10.07 -2.83
CA TYR A 54 -1.25 10.63 -3.77
C TYR A 54 -1.87 11.32 -4.97
N MET A 55 -3.20 11.23 -5.14
CA MET A 55 -3.92 11.87 -6.22
C MET A 55 -3.87 13.39 -6.13
N SER A 56 -3.59 14.07 -7.26
CA SER A 56 -3.59 15.53 -7.33
C SER A 56 -4.99 16.12 -7.07
N ARG A 57 -5.05 17.35 -6.56
CA ARG A 57 -6.34 18.03 -6.32
C ARG A 57 -7.18 18.19 -7.57
N SER A 58 -6.54 18.44 -8.71
CA SER A 58 -7.23 18.59 -10.00
C SER A 58 -7.93 17.29 -10.41
N THR A 59 -7.30 16.15 -10.17
CA THR A 59 -7.87 14.83 -10.45
C THR A 59 -8.98 14.48 -9.46
N GLN A 60 -8.82 14.83 -8.20
CA GLN A 60 -9.86 14.67 -7.20
C GLN A 60 -11.16 15.40 -7.57
N ILE A 61 -11.06 16.61 -8.13
CA ILE A 61 -12.22 17.39 -8.62
C ILE A 61 -12.91 16.65 -9.79
N CYS A 62 -12.15 16.13 -10.75
CA CYS A 62 -12.71 15.34 -11.85
C CYS A 62 -13.40 14.07 -11.35
N LEU A 63 -12.76 13.37 -10.41
CA LEU A 63 -13.31 12.15 -9.83
C LEU A 63 -14.61 12.40 -9.07
N LYS A 64 -14.74 13.53 -8.37
CA LYS A 64 -16.00 13.94 -7.71
C LYS A 64 -17.18 13.94 -8.68
N LEU A 65 -16.97 14.50 -9.87
CA LEU A 65 -18.02 14.54 -10.91
C LEU A 65 -18.37 13.14 -11.42
N LEU A 66 -17.40 12.25 -11.48
CA LEU A 66 -17.60 10.86 -11.86
C LEU A 66 -18.34 10.07 -10.78
N LEU A 67 -18.02 10.28 -9.51
CA LEU A 67 -18.71 9.65 -8.39
C LEU A 67 -20.21 9.99 -8.39
N ASP A 68 -20.56 11.24 -8.69
CA ASP A 68 -21.96 11.68 -8.72
C ASP A 68 -22.74 11.09 -9.92
N LYS A 69 -22.05 10.76 -11.03
CA LYS A 69 -22.68 10.28 -12.27
C LYS A 69 -22.76 8.76 -12.39
N CYS A 70 -21.89 8.04 -11.71
CA CYS A 70 -21.63 6.62 -12.01
C CYS A 70 -22.08 5.65 -10.90
N SER A 71 -22.99 6.09 -10.03
CA SER A 71 -23.44 5.31 -8.87
C SER A 71 -24.11 3.97 -9.19
N ASP A 72 -24.68 3.81 -10.38
CA ASP A 72 -25.51 2.64 -10.69
C ASP A 72 -24.70 1.43 -11.15
N ASN A 73 -23.70 1.65 -11.99
CA ASN A 73 -22.96 0.57 -12.67
C ASN A 73 -21.57 0.29 -12.09
N VAL A 74 -21.07 1.18 -11.25
CA VAL A 74 -19.69 1.12 -10.72
C VAL A 74 -19.69 1.33 -9.21
N ARG A 75 -18.83 0.60 -8.52
CA ARG A 75 -18.51 0.80 -7.10
C ARG A 75 -17.03 1.10 -6.99
N PHE A 76 -16.72 2.20 -6.33
CA PHE A 76 -15.34 2.62 -6.08
C PHE A 76 -14.87 2.13 -4.72
N ILE A 77 -13.63 1.65 -4.68
CA ILE A 77 -12.89 1.33 -3.46
C ILE A 77 -11.60 2.14 -3.51
N PHE A 78 -11.43 3.04 -2.55
CA PHE A 78 -10.22 3.84 -2.40
C PHE A 78 -9.41 3.33 -1.23
N ILE A 79 -8.14 3.08 -1.47
CA ILE A 79 -7.18 2.67 -0.44
C ILE A 79 -6.20 3.82 -0.25
N ALA A 80 -6.12 4.33 0.98
CA ALA A 80 -5.28 5.47 1.32
C ALA A 80 -4.65 5.27 2.69
N GLU A 81 -3.44 5.77 2.87
CA GLU A 81 -2.75 5.76 4.16
C GLU A 81 -3.23 6.90 5.06
N SER A 82 -3.58 8.05 4.46
CA SER A 82 -4.01 9.23 5.20
C SER A 82 -5.16 9.96 4.51
N LEU A 83 -6.17 10.34 5.30
CA LEU A 83 -7.27 11.19 4.82
C LEU A 83 -6.90 12.66 4.69
N ALA A 84 -5.76 13.10 5.24
CA ALA A 84 -5.37 14.52 5.29
C ALA A 84 -5.17 15.15 3.90
N ARG A 85 -4.84 14.36 2.88
CA ARG A 85 -4.62 14.82 1.51
C ARG A 85 -5.86 14.71 0.61
N ILE A 86 -6.93 14.13 1.13
CA ILE A 86 -8.16 13.88 0.38
C ILE A 86 -9.14 15.03 0.64
N ASP A 87 -9.73 15.53 -0.44
CA ASP A 87 -10.70 16.62 -0.35
C ASP A 87 -11.94 16.19 0.44
N SER A 88 -12.39 17.05 1.35
CA SER A 88 -13.55 16.78 2.21
C SER A 88 -14.83 16.51 1.41
N SER A 89 -14.95 17.10 0.22
CA SER A 89 -16.09 16.87 -0.68
C SER A 89 -16.14 15.46 -1.27
N ILE A 90 -15.01 14.78 -1.35
CA ILE A 90 -14.94 13.36 -1.73
C ILE A 90 -15.26 12.49 -0.52
N ILE A 91 -14.64 12.78 0.63
CA ILE A 91 -14.85 12.03 1.87
C ILE A 91 -16.34 11.99 2.23
N SER A 92 -17.06 13.11 2.04
CA SER A 92 -18.51 13.17 2.32
C SER A 92 -19.38 12.27 1.43
N ARG A 93 -18.84 11.77 0.31
CA ARG A 93 -19.52 10.86 -0.63
C ARG A 93 -19.16 9.40 -0.44
N LEU A 94 -18.23 9.13 0.44
CA LEU A 94 -17.68 7.81 0.68
C LEU A 94 -18.00 7.32 2.09
N SER A 95 -18.15 6.02 2.22
CA SER A 95 -18.16 5.38 3.54
C SER A 95 -16.72 5.05 3.94
N THR A 96 -16.20 5.78 4.91
CA THR A 96 -14.82 5.58 5.37
C THR A 96 -14.75 4.45 6.40
N MET A 97 -13.79 3.55 6.20
CA MET A 97 -13.49 2.47 7.13
C MET A 97 -12.02 2.53 7.52
N ARG A 98 -11.75 2.60 8.81
CA ARG A 98 -10.39 2.56 9.33
C ARG A 98 -9.95 1.11 9.51
N VAL A 99 -8.80 0.78 8.93
CA VAL A 99 -8.09 -0.48 9.17
C VAL A 99 -6.96 -0.18 10.16
N PRO A 100 -7.05 -0.64 11.43
CA PRO A 100 -6.00 -0.42 12.41
C PRO A 100 -4.75 -1.25 12.05
N SER A 101 -3.57 -0.79 12.50
CA SER A 101 -2.38 -1.65 12.47
C SER A 101 -2.54 -2.79 13.49
N GLN A 102 -1.93 -3.94 13.18
CA GLN A 102 -2.02 -5.13 14.03
C GLN A 102 -1.33 -4.92 15.37
N ASN A 103 -1.91 -5.53 16.41
CA ASN A 103 -1.28 -5.66 17.71
C ASN A 103 -0.26 -6.80 17.72
N ASP A 104 0.75 -6.72 18.61
CA ASP A 104 1.78 -7.75 18.73
C ASP A 104 1.20 -9.14 19.06
N GLU A 105 0.06 -9.21 19.76
CA GLU A 105 -0.67 -10.44 20.01
C GLU A 105 -1.25 -11.06 18.73
N GLU A 106 -1.84 -10.24 17.85
CA GLU A 106 -2.39 -10.67 16.57
C GLU A 106 -1.29 -11.16 15.64
N VAL A 107 -0.18 -10.42 15.59
CA VAL A 107 1.01 -10.81 14.83
C VAL A 107 1.59 -12.13 15.36
N THR A 108 1.65 -12.29 16.67
CA THR A 108 2.11 -13.56 17.29
C THR A 108 1.20 -14.72 16.92
N LYS A 109 -0.12 -14.54 16.95
CA LYS A 109 -1.09 -15.54 16.48
C LYS A 109 -0.89 -15.88 15.01
N TYR A 110 -0.71 -14.87 14.17
CA TYR A 110 -0.44 -15.05 12.74
C TYR A 110 0.84 -15.87 12.50
N ILE A 111 1.96 -15.49 13.12
CA ILE A 111 3.23 -16.24 13.01
C ILE A 111 3.06 -17.70 13.46
N ASN A 112 2.33 -17.92 14.54
CA ASN A 112 2.09 -19.28 15.05
C ASN A 112 1.24 -20.12 14.08
N THR A 113 0.19 -19.53 13.50
CA THR A 113 -0.67 -20.19 12.52
C THR A 113 0.12 -20.57 11.26
N VAL A 114 0.88 -19.62 10.72
CA VAL A 114 1.71 -19.83 9.54
C VAL A 114 2.82 -20.84 9.80
N SER A 115 3.43 -20.80 11.00
CA SER A 115 4.45 -21.77 11.41
C SER A 115 3.91 -23.20 11.55
N ALA A 116 2.66 -23.34 11.96
CA ALA A 116 2.04 -24.66 12.14
C ALA A 116 1.65 -25.28 10.80
N SER A 117 1.23 -24.46 9.82
CA SER A 117 0.69 -24.96 8.54
C SER A 117 1.74 -25.12 7.44
N HIS A 118 2.70 -24.20 7.34
CA HIS A 118 3.58 -24.13 6.16
C HIS A 118 5.07 -23.99 6.45
N PHE A 119 5.46 -23.36 7.56
CA PHE A 119 6.85 -22.98 7.82
C PHE A 119 7.32 -23.42 9.21
N LYS A 120 8.38 -24.21 9.29
CA LYS A 120 8.98 -24.60 10.57
C LYS A 120 9.89 -23.48 11.11
N LEU A 121 9.35 -22.63 11.97
CA LEU A 121 10.11 -21.56 12.64
C LEU A 121 10.50 -21.96 14.06
N SER A 122 11.75 -21.72 14.45
CA SER A 122 12.19 -21.87 15.84
C SER A 122 11.64 -20.73 16.72
N GLN A 123 11.59 -20.95 18.03
CA GLN A 123 11.16 -19.90 18.97
C GLN A 123 12.09 -18.67 18.95
N THR A 124 13.38 -18.86 18.68
CA THR A 124 14.35 -17.79 18.50
C THR A 124 14.03 -16.94 17.26
N HIS A 125 13.69 -17.58 16.12
CA HIS A 125 13.31 -16.90 14.90
C HIS A 125 12.02 -16.07 15.10
N LYS A 126 11.01 -16.63 15.78
CA LYS A 126 9.76 -15.90 16.07
C LYS A 126 10.01 -14.63 16.88
N LYS A 127 10.85 -14.69 17.92
CA LYS A 127 11.22 -13.52 18.72
C LYS A 127 11.98 -12.48 17.89
N LEU A 128 12.92 -12.90 17.04
CA LEU A 128 13.65 -12.00 16.17
C LEU A 128 12.74 -11.29 15.17
N ILE A 129 11.78 -12.00 14.59
CA ILE A 129 10.80 -11.42 13.68
C ILE A 129 9.97 -10.37 14.41
N LEU A 130 9.41 -10.69 15.58
CA LEU A 130 8.58 -9.79 16.37
C LEU A 130 9.30 -8.50 16.78
N ASN A 131 10.59 -8.58 17.06
CA ASN A 131 11.36 -7.40 17.47
C ASN A 131 11.74 -6.48 16.31
N ASN A 132 11.74 -6.97 15.06
CA ASN A 132 12.29 -6.25 13.92
C ASN A 132 11.29 -6.00 12.77
N TYR A 133 10.02 -6.42 12.88
CA TYR A 133 9.07 -6.26 11.77
C TYR A 133 8.50 -4.84 11.62
N GLU A 134 8.76 -3.93 12.56
CA GLU A 134 8.37 -2.51 12.53
C GLU A 134 6.90 -2.24 12.18
N LYS A 135 6.01 -3.19 12.50
CA LYS A 135 4.58 -3.19 12.15
C LYS A 135 4.30 -3.25 10.63
N ASP A 136 5.29 -3.62 9.84
CA ASP A 136 5.14 -3.85 8.41
C ASP A 136 4.96 -5.35 8.13
N LEU A 137 3.77 -5.72 7.63
CA LEU A 137 3.45 -7.11 7.29
C LEU A 137 4.26 -7.65 6.12
N PHE A 138 4.71 -6.79 5.21
CA PHE A 138 5.56 -7.20 4.10
C PHE A 138 6.93 -7.65 4.61
N VAL A 139 7.54 -6.85 5.50
CA VAL A 139 8.80 -7.19 6.18
C VAL A 139 8.63 -8.49 6.97
N LEU A 140 7.52 -8.62 7.70
CA LEU A 140 7.20 -9.81 8.48
C LEU A 140 7.12 -11.07 7.60
N ASN A 141 6.36 -11.02 6.50
CA ASN A 141 6.20 -12.17 5.60
C ASN A 141 7.52 -12.54 4.92
N ASN A 142 8.29 -11.56 4.46
CA ASN A 142 9.61 -11.81 3.88
C ASN A 142 10.56 -12.45 4.91
N ALA A 143 10.56 -11.98 6.15
CA ALA A 143 11.36 -12.58 7.22
C ALA A 143 10.97 -14.03 7.49
N ILE A 144 9.66 -14.36 7.52
CA ILE A 144 9.16 -15.72 7.69
C ILE A 144 9.69 -16.63 6.57
N VAL A 145 9.58 -16.19 5.32
CA VAL A 145 10.03 -16.94 4.14
C VAL A 145 11.55 -17.14 4.17
N CYS A 146 12.30 -16.07 4.44
CA CYS A 146 13.75 -16.14 4.51
C CYS A 146 14.25 -17.08 5.61
N PHE A 147 13.66 -17.05 6.80
CA PHE A 147 14.02 -17.98 7.88
C PHE A 147 13.66 -19.43 7.58
N HIS A 148 12.66 -19.64 6.75
CA HIS A 148 12.32 -20.98 6.31
C HIS A 148 13.38 -21.57 5.37
N TYR A 149 13.80 -20.78 4.38
CA TYR A 149 14.74 -21.25 3.33
C TYR A 149 16.21 -21.06 3.72
N ASN A 150 16.54 -19.92 4.32
CA ASN A 150 17.91 -19.57 4.69
C ASN A 150 17.95 -19.31 6.20
N LYS A 151 18.49 -20.25 6.96
CA LYS A 151 18.59 -20.17 8.43
C LYS A 151 19.37 -18.96 8.97
N LYS A 152 19.93 -18.11 8.10
CA LYS A 152 20.66 -16.88 8.45
C LYS A 152 20.00 -15.71 7.72
N LEU A 153 19.17 -14.96 8.43
CA LEU A 153 18.64 -13.68 7.96
C LEU A 153 19.34 -12.57 8.70
N ASP A 154 19.92 -11.65 7.96
CA ASP A 154 20.40 -10.39 8.49
C ASP A 154 19.30 -9.34 8.24
N PHE A 155 18.64 -8.90 9.31
CA PHE A 155 17.62 -7.86 9.23
C PHE A 155 18.20 -6.53 8.75
N SER A 156 19.51 -6.30 8.86
CA SER A 156 20.17 -5.14 8.30
C SER A 156 20.00 -5.03 6.79
N GLN A 157 19.85 -6.16 6.08
CA GLN A 157 19.62 -6.19 4.64
C GLN A 157 18.17 -5.93 4.25
N ILE A 158 17.22 -6.15 5.17
CA ILE A 158 15.80 -5.89 4.92
C ILE A 158 15.47 -4.42 5.16
N ASN A 159 16.07 -3.82 6.18
CA ASN A 159 15.85 -2.43 6.58
C ASN A 159 16.95 -1.51 6.05
N VAL A 160 17.26 -1.60 4.76
CA VAL A 160 18.32 -0.79 4.12
C VAL A 160 18.13 0.70 4.37
N ILE A 161 16.89 1.19 4.32
CA ILE A 161 16.58 2.62 4.55
C ILE A 161 16.91 3.03 5.98
N ASN A 162 16.53 2.23 6.99
CA ASN A 162 16.82 2.55 8.39
C ASN A 162 18.31 2.54 8.68
N ASN A 163 19.07 1.64 8.08
CA ASN A 163 20.52 1.64 8.19
C ASN A 163 21.16 2.92 7.61
N TYR A 164 20.68 3.39 6.45
CA TYR A 164 21.13 4.67 5.89
C TYR A 164 20.77 5.85 6.79
N ILE A 165 19.58 5.85 7.37
CA ILE A 165 19.17 6.89 8.34
C ILE A 165 20.08 6.86 9.56
N ASP A 166 20.35 5.70 10.13
CA ASP A 166 21.24 5.55 11.29
C ASP A 166 22.67 6.00 10.99
N ASP A 167 23.16 5.69 9.80
CA ASP A 167 24.49 6.14 9.37
C ASP A 167 24.54 7.66 9.17
N ILE A 168 23.51 8.27 8.59
CA ILE A 168 23.39 9.74 8.50
C ILE A 168 23.33 10.37 9.89
N VAL A 169 22.55 9.81 10.81
CA VAL A 169 22.45 10.29 12.19
C VAL A 169 23.77 10.20 12.92
N LYS A 170 24.55 9.11 12.73
CA LYS A 170 25.91 8.97 13.27
C LYS A 170 26.83 10.05 12.72
N LEU A 171 26.85 10.27 11.40
CA LEU A 171 27.66 11.29 10.74
C LEU A 171 27.34 12.71 11.26
N ILE A 172 26.05 13.00 11.46
CA ILE A 172 25.61 14.28 12.05
C ILE A 172 26.11 14.42 13.50
N LYS A 173 25.99 13.37 14.33
CA LYS A 173 26.43 13.37 15.71
C LYS A 173 27.97 13.54 15.86
N GLU A 174 28.70 12.96 14.93
CA GLU A 174 30.17 13.08 14.87
C GLU A 174 30.64 14.44 14.34
N LYS A 175 29.72 15.37 14.02
CA LYS A 175 30.01 16.71 13.45
C LYS A 175 30.82 16.67 12.15
N ASN A 176 30.80 15.59 11.42
CA ASN A 176 31.55 15.40 10.20
C ASN A 176 30.72 15.81 8.97
N LEU A 177 30.26 17.09 8.96
CA LEU A 177 29.43 17.63 7.89
C LEU A 177 30.12 17.60 6.51
N LYS A 178 31.44 17.48 6.46
CA LYS A 178 32.20 17.39 5.19
C LYS A 178 32.00 16.07 4.45
N SER A 179 31.65 15.01 5.14
CA SER A 179 31.41 13.70 4.54
C SER A 179 29.97 13.56 3.98
N ILE A 180 29.06 14.43 4.37
CA ILE A 180 27.66 14.44 3.87
C ILE A 180 27.55 15.14 2.51
N ALA A 181 28.46 16.09 2.23
CA ALA A 181 28.46 16.84 0.96
C ALA A 181 29.17 16.09 -0.20
N GLY A 182 29.67 14.91 0.03
CA GLY A 182 30.39 14.07 -0.95
C GLY A 182 29.57 12.86 -1.44
N ILE A 183 28.28 12.79 -1.10
CA ILE A 183 27.29 11.85 -1.65
C ILE A 183 26.44 12.65 -2.70
#